data_d1efcc0dcf8248097562a7beac146388
#
_entry.id   d1efcc0dcf8248097562a7beac146388
#
_cell.length_a   1.000
_cell.length_b   1.000
_cell.length_c   1.000
_cell.angle_alpha   90.00
_cell.angle_beta   90.00
_cell.angle_gamma   90.00
#
_symmetry.space_group_name_H-M   'P 1'
#
loop_
_entity.id
_entity.type
_entity.pdbx_description
1 polymer ?
#
loop_
_entity_poly.entity_id
_entity_poly.type
_entity_poly.pdbx_seq_one_letter_code
_entity_poly.pdbx_strand_id
1 'polypeptide(L)'
;MASFMLIILYTTFMNLEHDICYQALKTRDARFDGRFFTGVSSTGIFCRPICPASTPKPENCTFYPSASAAINAGFRPCLRCRPESAPASPAWLGTEATVRRALRLIEDGALDDGQSLSELCARLGIGERHLRRLFQSHLGASPKQIAQTRRLMFAKKLLVQTKAPITEIALGSGFNSLRRFNDAYKTAFGFAPSHERKNKSEETNTQETVLHFNFRPPYDWDGLLSFFKERALDEIETVSMTSYERLICIEGHKGSLRVSCDEKKNRLKAVIKDIPTAHLKTVSRKIRRLFDVDADPVGIAHDLSHDPVLMPLVKAHPGLRLPGAWDGFEIAVRAIIGQQISVKGARTICNRLVERIGTGLFPTADEIMNADLDGLGLTGRRITTLKKLSENWCGLDKAKPVEETLKELCALPGIGPWTAHYIVMRSFGEPDIYPVDDLALLRGLEKLGQPCTKADLKERAQNWRPWRAYGALYLWRAS
;
A
#
# COMPACT_ATOMS: atom_id res chain seq x y z
N MET A 1 34.07 -4.40 -6.98
CA MET A 1 33.92 -2.97 -7.36
C MET A 1 32.49 -2.63 -7.82
N ALA A 2 31.83 -3.42 -8.67
CA ALA A 2 30.44 -3.14 -9.08
C ALA A 2 29.42 -3.12 -7.91
N SER A 3 29.61 -3.95 -6.87
CA SER A 3 28.76 -3.98 -5.68
C SER A 3 28.91 -2.76 -4.78
N PHE A 4 30.11 -2.16 -4.73
CA PHE A 4 30.41 -0.96 -3.92
C PHE A 4 29.86 0.32 -4.58
N MET A 5 29.88 0.38 -5.90
CA MET A 5 29.32 1.50 -6.67
C MET A 5 27.77 1.54 -6.58
N LEU A 6 27.13 0.39 -6.44
CA LEU A 6 25.68 0.30 -6.22
C LEU A 6 25.25 0.80 -4.82
N ILE A 7 26.13 0.70 -3.82
CA ILE A 7 25.87 1.10 -2.41
C ILE A 7 25.82 2.62 -2.27
N ILE A 8 26.71 3.34 -2.94
CA ILE A 8 26.74 4.83 -2.95
C ILE A 8 25.46 5.40 -3.59
N LEU A 9 24.80 4.65 -4.46
CA LEU A 9 23.61 5.03 -5.20
C LEU A 9 22.32 5.07 -4.36
N TYR A 10 22.29 4.46 -3.18
CA TYR A 10 21.11 4.43 -2.33
C TYR A 10 21.02 5.56 -1.32
N THR A 11 22.12 6.24 -1.03
CA THR A 11 22.17 7.29 0.00
C THR A 11 21.83 8.70 -0.49
N THR A 12 21.77 8.92 -1.81
CA THR A 12 21.45 10.24 -2.39
C THR A 12 20.01 10.29 -2.89
N PHE A 13 19.09 10.42 -1.98
CA PHE A 13 17.65 10.22 -2.18
C PHE A 13 16.91 11.30 -2.98
N MET A 14 17.56 12.35 -3.50
CA MET A 14 16.89 13.49 -4.13
C MET A 14 17.50 13.95 -5.48
N ASN A 15 18.58 13.37 -5.94
CA ASN A 15 19.09 13.65 -7.26
C ASN A 15 18.81 12.45 -8.17
N LEU A 16 17.92 12.65 -9.16
CA LEU A 16 17.82 11.78 -10.33
C LEU A 16 19.11 11.96 -11.16
N GLU A 17 20.24 11.50 -10.59
CA GLU A 17 21.51 11.57 -11.30
C GLU A 17 21.36 10.84 -12.62
N HIS A 18 21.64 11.56 -13.69
CA HIS A 18 21.40 11.09 -15.05
C HIS A 18 22.05 9.72 -15.31
N ASP A 19 23.29 9.54 -14.89
CA ASP A 19 24.05 8.31 -15.12
C ASP A 19 23.47 7.10 -14.39
N ILE A 20 23.00 7.30 -13.18
CA ILE A 20 22.34 6.25 -12.37
C ILE A 20 21.04 5.80 -13.01
N CYS A 21 20.18 6.76 -13.32
CA CYS A 21 18.91 6.49 -13.96
C CYS A 21 19.11 5.84 -15.34
N TYR A 22 20.10 6.29 -16.10
CA TYR A 22 20.42 5.72 -17.39
C TYR A 22 20.94 4.28 -17.29
N GLN A 23 21.80 3.96 -16.32
CA GLN A 23 22.25 2.59 -16.08
C GLN A 23 21.10 1.68 -15.66
N ALA A 24 20.22 2.14 -14.76
CA ALA A 24 19.02 1.39 -14.39
C ALA A 24 18.09 1.12 -15.60
N LEU A 25 17.93 2.10 -16.50
CA LEU A 25 17.20 1.94 -17.74
C LEU A 25 17.87 0.91 -18.68
N LYS A 26 19.19 0.99 -18.87
CA LYS A 26 19.97 0.12 -19.73
C LYS A 26 19.94 -1.35 -19.28
N THR A 27 20.02 -1.56 -17.97
CA THR A 27 19.95 -2.90 -17.36
C THR A 27 18.53 -3.39 -17.12
N ARG A 28 17.52 -2.56 -17.38
CA ARG A 28 16.09 -2.84 -17.09
C ARG A 28 15.87 -3.24 -15.63
N ASP A 29 16.50 -2.55 -14.72
CA ASP A 29 16.50 -2.89 -13.31
C ASP A 29 15.12 -2.66 -12.67
N ALA A 30 14.43 -3.77 -12.35
CA ALA A 30 13.09 -3.74 -11.80
C ALA A 30 13.02 -3.10 -10.39
N ARG A 31 14.15 -2.98 -9.70
CA ARG A 31 14.23 -2.31 -8.39
C ARG A 31 13.97 -0.81 -8.48
N PHE A 32 14.21 -0.22 -9.64
CA PHE A 32 13.94 1.19 -9.93
C PHE A 32 12.54 1.44 -10.50
N ASP A 33 11.76 0.40 -10.74
CA ASP A 33 10.44 0.55 -11.34
C ASP A 33 9.50 1.41 -10.48
N GLY A 34 8.91 2.45 -11.11
CA GLY A 34 8.09 3.45 -10.43
C GLY A 34 8.85 4.46 -9.57
N ARG A 35 10.19 4.37 -9.44
CA ARG A 35 11.00 5.38 -8.77
C ARG A 35 11.25 6.60 -9.64
N PHE A 36 11.42 6.37 -10.94
CA PHE A 36 11.50 7.41 -11.96
C PHE A 36 10.86 6.94 -13.26
N PHE A 37 10.67 7.90 -14.16
CA PHE A 37 10.20 7.66 -15.52
C PHE A 37 11.13 8.36 -16.49
N THR A 38 11.43 7.71 -17.63
CA THR A 38 12.35 8.23 -18.66
C THR A 38 11.55 8.83 -19.80
N GLY A 39 11.59 10.14 -19.97
CA GLY A 39 11.11 10.82 -21.18
C GLY A 39 12.13 10.72 -22.28
N VAL A 40 11.73 10.23 -23.46
CA VAL A 40 12.58 10.04 -24.64
C VAL A 40 12.22 11.11 -25.66
N SER A 41 13.07 12.12 -25.83
CA SER A 41 12.83 13.31 -26.67
C SER A 41 12.59 12.95 -28.14
N SER A 42 13.30 11.95 -28.68
CA SER A 42 13.16 11.51 -30.08
C SER A 42 11.81 10.89 -30.41
N THR A 43 11.04 10.43 -29.40
CA THR A 43 9.74 9.76 -29.61
C THR A 43 8.57 10.49 -28.96
N GLY A 44 8.83 11.42 -28.06
CA GLY A 44 7.79 12.08 -27.24
C GLY A 44 7.10 11.12 -26.26
N ILE A 45 7.76 10.00 -25.92
CA ILE A 45 7.19 8.94 -25.08
C ILE A 45 7.98 8.85 -23.77
N PHE A 46 7.27 8.63 -22.64
CA PHE A 46 7.94 8.26 -21.41
C PHE A 46 7.76 6.78 -21.05
N CYS A 47 8.81 6.20 -20.51
CA CYS A 47 8.93 4.76 -20.23
C CYS A 47 9.24 4.50 -18.75
N ARG A 48 8.93 3.28 -18.30
CA ARG A 48 9.46 2.70 -17.06
C ARG A 48 10.91 2.27 -17.26
N PRO A 49 11.74 2.17 -16.21
CA PRO A 49 13.09 1.61 -16.30
C PRO A 49 13.13 0.22 -16.94
N ILE A 50 12.09 -0.60 -16.70
CA ILE A 50 11.98 -1.99 -17.20
C ILE A 50 11.43 -2.10 -18.64
N CYS A 51 11.39 -1.02 -19.40
CA CYS A 51 10.80 -1.02 -20.74
C CYS A 51 11.51 -2.02 -21.68
N PRO A 52 10.78 -2.93 -22.37
CA PRO A 52 11.38 -3.88 -23.32
C PRO A 52 11.78 -3.25 -24.66
N ALA A 53 11.51 -1.97 -24.87
CA ALA A 53 11.94 -1.26 -26.08
C ALA A 53 13.47 -1.10 -26.12
N SER A 54 14.01 -0.78 -27.31
CA SER A 54 15.42 -0.45 -27.47
C SER A 54 15.82 0.68 -26.55
N THR A 55 16.95 0.56 -25.87
CA THR A 55 17.46 1.61 -24.98
C THR A 55 17.78 2.86 -25.81
N PRO A 56 17.18 4.01 -25.50
CA PRO A 56 17.47 5.26 -26.21
C PRO A 56 18.89 5.73 -25.90
N LYS A 57 19.42 6.62 -26.74
CA LYS A 57 20.72 7.24 -26.47
C LYS A 57 20.62 8.14 -25.22
N PRO A 58 21.72 8.27 -24.42
CA PRO A 58 21.69 9.06 -23.18
C PRO A 58 21.21 10.51 -23.39
N GLU A 59 21.67 11.15 -24.45
CA GLU A 59 21.34 12.55 -24.79
C GLU A 59 19.84 12.76 -25.08
N ASN A 60 19.10 11.70 -25.37
CA ASN A 60 17.66 11.75 -25.63
C ASN A 60 16.83 11.42 -24.37
N CYS A 61 17.47 11.16 -23.23
CA CYS A 61 16.81 10.75 -21.99
C CYS A 61 16.71 11.91 -21.02
N THR A 62 15.51 12.14 -20.50
CA THR A 62 15.26 13.01 -19.37
C THR A 62 14.50 12.21 -18.31
N PHE A 63 14.92 12.30 -17.04
CA PHE A 63 14.36 11.50 -15.96
C PHE A 63 13.40 12.32 -15.09
N TYR A 64 12.25 11.77 -14.80
CA TYR A 64 11.16 12.42 -14.08
C TYR A 64 10.79 11.64 -12.82
N PRO A 65 10.55 12.32 -11.67
CA PRO A 65 10.23 11.66 -10.39
C PRO A 65 8.82 11.08 -10.36
N SER A 66 7.97 11.43 -11.31
CA SER A 66 6.59 10.93 -11.40
C SER A 66 6.10 10.88 -12.84
N ALA A 67 5.11 10.02 -13.09
CA ALA A 67 4.41 9.99 -14.39
C ALA A 67 3.73 11.35 -14.69
N SER A 68 3.25 12.06 -13.65
CA SER A 68 2.68 13.40 -13.80
C SER A 68 3.71 14.42 -14.28
N ALA A 69 4.93 14.38 -13.75
CA ALA A 69 6.00 15.26 -14.20
C ALA A 69 6.36 15.02 -15.68
N ALA A 70 6.42 13.74 -16.10
CA ALA A 70 6.67 13.40 -17.51
C ALA A 70 5.53 13.86 -18.44
N ILE A 71 4.26 13.68 -18.03
CA ILE A 71 3.10 14.17 -18.79
C ILE A 71 3.11 15.69 -18.89
N ASN A 72 3.40 16.41 -17.81
CA ASN A 72 3.49 17.87 -17.80
C ASN A 72 4.61 18.38 -18.71
N ALA A 73 5.69 17.60 -18.87
CA ALA A 73 6.76 17.90 -19.83
C ALA A 73 6.42 17.52 -21.28
N GLY A 74 5.18 17.10 -21.55
CA GLY A 74 4.67 16.80 -22.88
C GLY A 74 4.89 15.37 -23.40
N PHE A 75 5.40 14.48 -22.56
CA PHE A 75 5.60 13.08 -22.95
C PHE A 75 4.33 12.24 -22.78
N ARG A 76 4.10 11.29 -23.69
CA ARG A 76 3.00 10.33 -23.63
C ARG A 76 3.48 8.99 -23.05
N PRO A 77 2.63 8.26 -22.30
CA PRO A 77 3.01 6.98 -21.72
C PRO A 77 3.24 5.90 -22.77
N CYS A 78 4.26 5.11 -22.58
CA CYS A 78 4.64 3.99 -23.45
C CYS A 78 3.60 2.87 -23.42
N LEU A 79 3.17 2.39 -24.59
CA LEU A 79 2.21 1.29 -24.72
C LEU A 79 2.83 -0.08 -24.40
N ARG A 80 4.16 -0.24 -24.53
CA ARG A 80 4.85 -1.51 -24.28
C ARG A 80 5.08 -1.78 -22.80
N CYS A 81 5.67 -0.81 -22.05
CA CYS A 81 5.97 -0.99 -20.64
C CYS A 81 4.84 -0.58 -19.71
N ARG A 82 3.80 0.07 -20.22
CA ARG A 82 2.59 0.42 -19.49
C ARG A 82 2.88 1.13 -18.17
N PRO A 83 3.23 2.43 -18.19
CA PRO A 83 3.56 3.19 -16.98
C PRO A 83 2.44 3.18 -15.92
N GLU A 84 1.18 2.96 -16.33
CA GLU A 84 0.03 2.79 -15.44
C GLU A 84 0.10 1.55 -14.54
N SER A 85 0.94 0.58 -14.89
CA SER A 85 1.14 -0.65 -14.11
C SER A 85 2.38 -0.57 -13.20
N ALA A 86 3.12 0.55 -13.22
CA ALA A 86 4.27 0.71 -12.34
C ALA A 86 3.83 0.65 -10.86
N PRO A 87 4.67 0.10 -9.98
CA PRO A 87 4.50 0.31 -8.53
C PRO A 87 4.45 1.81 -8.26
N ALA A 88 3.64 2.25 -7.28
CA ALA A 88 3.63 3.66 -6.90
C ALA A 88 5.01 4.09 -6.41
N SER A 89 5.34 5.36 -6.60
CA SER A 89 6.51 5.93 -5.93
C SER A 89 6.32 5.76 -4.43
N PRO A 90 7.29 5.20 -3.70
CA PRO A 90 7.18 5.05 -2.26
C PRO A 90 6.87 6.41 -1.63
N ALA A 91 5.75 6.51 -0.90
CA ALA A 91 5.31 7.77 -0.30
C ALA A 91 6.26 8.31 0.78
N TRP A 92 7.24 7.50 1.17
CA TRP A 92 8.25 7.78 2.19
C TRP A 92 9.63 8.20 1.64
N LEU A 93 9.81 8.27 0.33
CA LEU A 93 11.08 8.71 -0.29
C LEU A 93 11.41 10.15 0.12
N GLY A 94 12.02 10.33 1.29
CA GLY A 94 12.47 11.61 1.82
C GLY A 94 11.38 12.71 1.90
N THR A 95 10.12 12.36 1.60
CA THR A 95 9.03 13.32 1.65
C THR A 95 8.59 13.58 3.07
N GLU A 96 8.33 14.83 3.39
CA GLU A 96 7.75 15.21 4.66
C GLU A 96 6.44 14.44 4.96
N ALA A 97 6.15 14.19 6.21
CA ALA A 97 4.94 13.53 6.67
C ALA A 97 3.65 14.12 6.04
N THR A 98 3.65 15.42 5.80
CA THR A 98 2.54 16.14 5.15
C THR A 98 2.29 15.69 3.72
N VAL A 99 3.34 15.48 2.91
CA VAL A 99 3.18 14.98 1.53
C VAL A 99 2.66 13.54 1.54
N ARG A 100 3.15 12.69 2.43
CA ARG A 100 2.62 11.32 2.61
C ARG A 100 1.15 11.32 2.97
N ARG A 101 0.74 12.16 3.94
CA ARG A 101 -0.68 12.30 4.32
C ARG A 101 -1.53 12.76 3.15
N ALA A 102 -1.07 13.79 2.43
CA ALA A 102 -1.75 14.29 1.24
C ALA A 102 -1.89 13.22 0.15
N LEU A 103 -0.84 12.44 -0.14
CA LEU A 103 -0.88 11.36 -1.11
C LEU A 103 -1.86 10.25 -0.70
N ARG A 104 -1.92 9.89 0.59
CA ARG A 104 -2.93 8.95 1.11
C ARG A 104 -4.34 9.43 0.91
N LEU A 105 -4.61 10.72 1.20
CA LEU A 105 -5.93 11.32 0.98
C LEU A 105 -6.30 11.38 -0.50
N ILE A 106 -5.36 11.71 -1.38
CA ILE A 106 -5.57 11.70 -2.83
C ILE A 106 -5.87 10.27 -3.33
N GLU A 107 -5.22 9.26 -2.78
CA GLU A 107 -5.54 7.85 -3.05
C GLU A 107 -6.96 7.48 -2.60
N ASP A 108 -7.41 8.06 -1.50
CA ASP A 108 -8.76 7.89 -0.97
C ASP A 108 -9.81 8.76 -1.70
N GLY A 109 -9.41 9.51 -2.73
CA GLY A 109 -10.32 10.27 -3.58
C GLY A 109 -10.48 11.74 -3.21
N ALA A 110 -9.66 12.29 -2.29
CA ALA A 110 -9.80 13.68 -1.80
C ALA A 110 -9.69 14.78 -2.86
N LEU A 111 -9.24 14.46 -4.07
CA LEU A 111 -9.21 15.34 -5.24
C LEU A 111 -9.88 14.68 -6.46
N ASP A 112 -10.79 13.73 -6.26
CA ASP A 112 -11.66 13.25 -7.33
C ASP A 112 -12.57 14.39 -7.81
N ASP A 113 -13.19 14.25 -8.99
CA ASP A 113 -13.99 15.32 -9.57
C ASP A 113 -15.08 15.80 -8.58
N GLY A 114 -15.14 17.10 -8.38
CA GLY A 114 -16.04 17.74 -7.42
C GLY A 114 -15.41 18.06 -6.07
N GLN A 115 -14.23 17.49 -5.77
CA GLN A 115 -13.50 17.78 -4.53
C GLN A 115 -12.52 18.97 -4.74
N SER A 116 -12.37 19.79 -3.71
CA SER A 116 -11.53 21.00 -3.80
C SER A 116 -10.14 20.78 -3.16
N LEU A 117 -9.15 21.54 -3.66
CA LEU A 117 -7.84 21.59 -3.03
C LEU A 117 -7.91 22.24 -1.64
N SER A 118 -8.83 23.17 -1.45
CA SER A 118 -9.07 23.85 -0.18
C SER A 118 -9.51 22.85 0.91
N GLU A 119 -10.44 21.93 0.59
CA GLU A 119 -10.88 20.87 1.51
C GLU A 119 -9.73 19.95 1.89
N LEU A 120 -8.92 19.52 0.92
CA LEU A 120 -7.72 18.74 1.20
C LEU A 120 -6.77 19.49 2.13
N CYS A 121 -6.53 20.77 1.88
CA CYS A 121 -5.66 21.61 2.71
C CYS A 121 -6.22 21.81 4.13
N ALA A 122 -7.53 22.03 4.25
CA ALA A 122 -8.20 22.13 5.56
C ALA A 122 -8.00 20.83 6.40
N ARG A 123 -8.20 19.66 5.78
CA ARG A 123 -7.95 18.36 6.42
C ARG A 123 -6.48 18.15 6.83
N LEU A 124 -5.54 18.72 6.10
CA LEU A 124 -4.10 18.63 6.39
C LEU A 124 -3.61 19.68 7.39
N GLY A 125 -4.40 20.71 7.67
CA GLY A 125 -4.02 21.84 8.52
C GLY A 125 -2.97 22.76 7.90
N ILE A 126 -2.93 22.89 6.54
CA ILE A 126 -1.93 23.72 5.84
C ILE A 126 -2.56 24.55 4.72
N GLY A 127 -1.85 25.63 4.31
CA GLY A 127 -2.29 26.47 3.19
C GLY A 127 -2.00 25.83 1.82
N GLU A 128 -2.83 26.14 0.82
CA GLU A 128 -2.70 25.64 -0.56
C GLU A 128 -1.33 25.95 -1.19
N ARG A 129 -0.81 27.17 -0.97
CA ARG A 129 0.50 27.59 -1.52
C ARG A 129 1.62 26.71 -0.96
N HIS A 130 1.56 26.39 0.32
CA HIS A 130 2.54 25.51 0.96
C HIS A 130 2.46 24.08 0.42
N LEU A 131 1.25 23.51 0.32
CA LEU A 131 1.04 22.18 -0.25
C LEU A 131 1.54 22.09 -1.71
N ARG A 132 1.22 23.09 -2.54
CA ARG A 132 1.71 23.12 -3.93
C ARG A 132 3.23 23.17 -4.00
N ARG A 133 3.90 23.95 -3.13
CA ARG A 133 5.36 24.02 -3.08
C ARG A 133 5.97 22.68 -2.69
N LEU A 134 5.43 22.00 -1.66
CA LEU A 134 5.89 20.69 -1.25
C LEU A 134 5.73 19.66 -2.37
N PHE A 135 4.58 19.64 -3.04
CA PHE A 135 4.35 18.70 -4.14
C PHE A 135 5.26 18.98 -5.33
N GLN A 136 5.50 20.25 -5.66
CA GLN A 136 6.41 20.59 -6.74
C GLN A 136 7.85 20.18 -6.41
N SER A 137 8.32 20.41 -5.18
CA SER A 137 9.69 20.06 -4.80
C SER A 137 9.93 18.54 -4.70
N HIS A 138 8.93 17.78 -4.22
CA HIS A 138 9.09 16.34 -4.00
C HIS A 138 8.61 15.46 -5.16
N LEU A 139 7.64 15.92 -5.94
CA LEU A 139 6.97 15.10 -6.97
C LEU A 139 7.01 15.71 -8.37
N GLY A 140 7.54 16.93 -8.51
CA GLY A 140 7.63 17.63 -9.80
C GLY A 140 6.28 18.00 -10.41
N ALA A 141 5.18 17.96 -9.64
CA ALA A 141 3.84 18.25 -10.13
C ALA A 141 2.93 18.72 -8.99
N SER A 142 1.87 19.47 -9.31
CA SER A 142 0.90 19.94 -8.32
C SER A 142 0.01 18.80 -7.79
N PRO A 143 -0.64 18.97 -6.61
CA PRO A 143 -1.58 17.98 -6.08
C PRO A 143 -2.69 17.58 -7.04
N LYS A 144 -3.27 18.55 -7.77
CA LYS A 144 -4.31 18.30 -8.77
C LYS A 144 -3.80 17.48 -9.96
N GLN A 145 -2.60 17.77 -10.44
CA GLN A 145 -1.96 17.00 -11.52
C GLN A 145 -1.66 15.56 -11.10
N ILE A 146 -1.16 15.36 -9.89
CA ILE A 146 -0.94 14.01 -9.32
C ILE A 146 -2.27 13.24 -9.25
N ALA A 147 -3.32 13.85 -8.71
CA ALA A 147 -4.64 13.23 -8.61
C ALA A 147 -5.21 12.86 -9.99
N GLN A 148 -5.16 13.80 -10.95
CA GLN A 148 -5.63 13.57 -12.32
C GLN A 148 -4.85 12.46 -13.01
N THR A 149 -3.52 12.47 -12.90
CA THR A 149 -2.67 11.41 -13.49
C THR A 149 -3.00 10.05 -12.89
N ARG A 150 -3.18 9.95 -11.57
CA ARG A 150 -3.58 8.68 -10.90
C ARG A 150 -4.92 8.17 -11.40
N ARG A 151 -5.93 9.05 -11.53
CA ARG A 151 -7.24 8.68 -12.09
C ARG A 151 -7.12 8.15 -13.52
N LEU A 152 -6.38 8.87 -14.38
CA LEU A 152 -6.17 8.48 -15.78
C LEU A 152 -5.39 7.16 -15.90
N MET A 153 -4.34 6.96 -15.10
CA MET A 153 -3.58 5.72 -15.08
C MET A 153 -4.43 4.54 -14.59
N PHE A 154 -5.27 4.75 -13.56
CA PHE A 154 -6.19 3.72 -13.10
C PHE A 154 -7.25 3.39 -14.17
N ALA A 155 -7.85 4.41 -14.80
CA ALA A 155 -8.79 4.20 -15.92
C ALA A 155 -8.14 3.42 -17.06
N LYS A 156 -6.91 3.78 -17.45
CA LYS A 156 -6.16 3.05 -18.48
C LYS A 156 -5.91 1.60 -18.08
N LYS A 157 -5.57 1.34 -16.81
CA LYS A 157 -5.42 -0.02 -16.27
C LYS A 157 -6.73 -0.82 -16.45
N LEU A 158 -7.89 -0.25 -16.10
CA LEU A 158 -9.18 -0.89 -16.28
C LEU A 158 -9.54 -1.11 -17.76
N LEU A 159 -9.31 -0.12 -18.63
CA LEU A 159 -9.53 -0.25 -20.08
C LEU A 159 -8.74 -1.42 -20.67
N VAL A 160 -7.51 -1.61 -20.20
CA VAL A 160 -6.63 -2.69 -20.67
C VAL A 160 -6.94 -4.03 -20.02
N GLN A 161 -7.32 -4.08 -18.74
CA GLN A 161 -7.43 -5.33 -17.98
C GLN A 161 -8.86 -5.85 -17.81
N THR A 162 -9.88 -5.03 -18.15
CA THR A 162 -11.30 -5.39 -17.98
C THR A 162 -12.10 -5.16 -19.26
N LYS A 163 -13.32 -5.69 -19.30
CA LYS A 163 -14.33 -5.43 -20.35
C LYS A 163 -15.42 -4.45 -19.89
N ALA A 164 -15.29 -3.86 -18.71
CA ALA A 164 -16.28 -2.94 -18.15
C ALA A 164 -16.60 -1.79 -19.11
N PRO A 165 -17.84 -1.29 -19.21
CA PRO A 165 -18.21 -0.16 -20.06
C PRO A 165 -17.31 1.06 -19.80
N ILE A 166 -16.98 1.83 -20.84
CA ILE A 166 -16.12 3.01 -20.70
C ILE A 166 -16.74 4.02 -19.72
N THR A 167 -18.07 4.12 -19.71
CA THR A 167 -18.81 4.95 -18.75
C THR A 167 -18.58 4.55 -17.31
N GLU A 168 -18.64 3.25 -17.01
CA GLU A 168 -18.39 2.71 -15.67
C GLU A 168 -16.92 2.92 -15.27
N ILE A 169 -15.98 2.72 -16.21
CA ILE A 169 -14.55 2.98 -15.97
C ILE A 169 -14.30 4.45 -15.65
N ALA A 170 -14.93 5.37 -16.39
CA ALA A 170 -14.81 6.79 -16.12
C ALA A 170 -15.27 7.14 -14.69
N LEU A 171 -16.47 6.73 -14.32
CA LEU A 171 -17.04 6.95 -12.99
C LEU A 171 -16.21 6.24 -11.89
N GLY A 172 -15.92 4.96 -12.07
CA GLY A 172 -15.11 4.17 -11.12
C GLY A 172 -13.67 4.64 -10.98
N SER A 173 -13.17 5.48 -11.89
CA SER A 173 -11.86 6.12 -11.80
C SER A 173 -11.92 7.51 -11.14
N GLY A 174 -13.09 7.98 -10.72
CA GLY A 174 -13.26 9.27 -10.03
C GLY A 174 -13.52 10.46 -10.95
N PHE A 175 -14.04 10.22 -12.17
CA PHE A 175 -14.55 11.27 -13.05
C PHE A 175 -16.06 11.40 -12.94
N ASN A 176 -16.60 12.60 -12.77
CA ASN A 176 -18.06 12.84 -12.69
C ASN A 176 -18.72 12.97 -14.07
N SER A 177 -17.94 12.94 -15.16
CA SER A 177 -18.45 13.13 -16.51
C SER A 177 -17.62 12.38 -17.54
N LEU A 178 -18.31 11.63 -18.40
CA LEU A 178 -17.69 10.91 -19.54
C LEU A 178 -16.97 11.88 -20.49
N ARG A 179 -17.53 13.07 -20.71
CA ARG A 179 -16.90 14.11 -21.53
C ARG A 179 -15.57 14.55 -20.95
N ARG A 180 -15.53 14.92 -19.66
CA ARG A 180 -14.28 15.31 -18.97
C ARG A 180 -13.26 14.19 -18.98
N PHE A 181 -13.70 12.94 -18.78
CA PHE A 181 -12.84 11.78 -18.89
C PHE A 181 -12.21 11.66 -20.28
N ASN A 182 -13.03 11.70 -21.34
CA ASN A 182 -12.55 11.56 -22.72
C ASN A 182 -11.56 12.68 -23.08
N ASP A 183 -11.86 13.94 -22.72
CA ASP A 183 -10.99 15.09 -22.98
C ASP A 183 -9.65 14.95 -22.24
N ALA A 184 -9.69 14.64 -20.95
CA ALA A 184 -8.49 14.44 -20.13
C ALA A 184 -7.66 13.25 -20.62
N TYR A 185 -8.32 12.15 -21.00
CA TYR A 185 -7.66 10.95 -21.52
C TYR A 185 -6.97 11.23 -22.85
N LYS A 186 -7.67 11.87 -23.79
CA LYS A 186 -7.13 12.24 -25.09
C LYS A 186 -5.96 13.22 -24.96
N THR A 187 -6.07 14.19 -24.05
CA THR A 187 -4.97 15.14 -23.78
C THR A 187 -3.74 14.43 -23.24
N ALA A 188 -3.91 13.52 -22.28
CA ALA A 188 -2.78 12.82 -21.65
C ALA A 188 -2.15 11.73 -22.52
N PHE A 189 -2.95 11.02 -23.35
CA PHE A 189 -2.48 9.85 -24.08
C PHE A 189 -2.42 10.03 -25.59
N GLY A 190 -3.01 11.11 -26.11
CA GLY A 190 -3.03 11.45 -27.55
C GLY A 190 -4.09 10.71 -28.36
N PHE A 191 -4.93 9.86 -27.75
CA PHE A 191 -6.00 9.12 -28.41
C PHE A 191 -7.18 8.87 -27.45
N ALA A 192 -8.34 8.52 -27.99
CA ALA A 192 -9.55 8.28 -27.21
C ALA A 192 -9.46 6.95 -26.39
N PRO A 193 -10.18 6.83 -25.27
CA PRO A 193 -10.23 5.61 -24.47
C PRO A 193 -10.64 4.35 -25.26
N SER A 194 -11.53 4.51 -26.25
CA SER A 194 -11.97 3.43 -27.12
C SER A 194 -10.86 2.78 -27.95
N HIS A 195 -9.77 3.51 -28.21
CA HIS A 195 -8.61 2.99 -28.95
C HIS A 195 -7.87 1.89 -28.17
N GLU A 196 -7.84 1.97 -26.83
CA GLU A 196 -7.20 0.94 -25.99
C GLU A 196 -7.92 -0.42 -26.09
N ARG A 197 -9.20 -0.43 -26.48
CA ARG A 197 -10.02 -1.66 -26.56
C ARG A 197 -9.91 -2.42 -27.86
N LYS A 198 -9.55 -1.75 -28.97
CA LYS A 198 -9.49 -2.37 -30.32
C LYS A 198 -8.54 -3.57 -30.43
N ASN A 199 -7.67 -3.78 -29.44
CA ASN A 199 -6.61 -4.79 -29.46
C ASN A 199 -6.91 -6.01 -28.54
N LYS A 200 -8.18 -6.26 -28.13
CA LYS A 200 -8.52 -7.39 -27.24
C LYS A 200 -9.55 -8.32 -27.85
N SER A 201 -9.11 -9.53 -28.11
CA SER A 201 -9.90 -10.73 -28.31
C SER A 201 -9.49 -11.76 -27.26
N GLU A 202 -10.18 -11.84 -26.12
CA GLU A 202 -10.20 -13.01 -25.24
C GLU A 202 -11.47 -12.96 -24.38
N GLU A 203 -12.19 -14.09 -24.37
CA GLU A 203 -13.39 -14.27 -23.56
C GLU A 203 -13.02 -14.34 -22.09
N THR A 204 -13.44 -13.36 -21.32
CA THR A 204 -13.45 -13.43 -19.86
C THR A 204 -14.88 -13.39 -19.37
N ASN A 205 -15.22 -14.29 -18.47
CA ASN A 205 -16.51 -14.39 -17.80
C ASN A 205 -16.87 -13.02 -17.19
N THR A 206 -18.08 -12.53 -17.42
CA THR A 206 -18.53 -11.18 -17.03
C THR A 206 -18.58 -10.93 -15.52
N GLN A 207 -18.48 -11.98 -14.70
CA GLN A 207 -18.55 -11.92 -13.24
C GLN A 207 -17.17 -11.78 -12.56
N GLU A 208 -16.07 -11.93 -13.29
CA GLU A 208 -14.73 -11.89 -12.74
C GLU A 208 -13.91 -10.73 -13.31
N THR A 209 -13.30 -9.95 -12.45
CA THR A 209 -12.33 -8.93 -12.82
C THR A 209 -10.92 -9.36 -12.40
N VAL A 210 -9.99 -9.41 -13.35
CA VAL A 210 -8.58 -9.71 -13.07
C VAL A 210 -7.75 -8.44 -13.12
N LEU A 211 -7.10 -8.11 -12.00
CA LEU A 211 -6.18 -6.97 -11.90
C LEU A 211 -4.77 -7.45 -11.56
N HIS A 212 -3.77 -6.84 -12.20
CA HIS A 212 -2.37 -7.10 -11.92
C HIS A 212 -1.73 -5.92 -11.16
N PHE A 213 -0.88 -6.24 -10.18
CA PHE A 213 -0.18 -5.27 -9.35
C PHE A 213 1.32 -5.56 -9.41
N ASN A 214 2.07 -4.76 -10.14
CA ASN A 214 3.52 -4.91 -10.19
C ASN A 214 4.15 -4.46 -8.87
N PHE A 215 5.18 -5.19 -8.44
CA PHE A 215 5.97 -4.88 -7.25
C PHE A 215 7.46 -4.79 -7.59
N ARG A 216 8.25 -4.22 -6.68
CA ARG A 216 9.71 -4.21 -6.74
C ARG A 216 10.23 -5.50 -6.12
N PRO A 217 11.08 -6.27 -6.83
CA PRO A 217 11.74 -7.44 -6.25
C PRO A 217 12.88 -7.01 -5.29
N PRO A 218 13.26 -7.92 -4.35
CA PRO A 218 12.61 -9.19 -4.05
C PRO A 218 11.25 -9.03 -3.36
N TYR A 219 10.45 -10.11 -3.32
CA TYR A 219 9.14 -10.12 -2.67
C TYR A 219 8.97 -11.44 -1.92
N ASP A 220 8.95 -11.40 -0.59
CA ASP A 220 8.78 -12.55 0.28
C ASP A 220 7.29 -12.95 0.33
N TRP A 221 6.82 -13.58 -0.74
CA TRP A 221 5.43 -14.02 -0.85
C TRP A 221 5.08 -15.13 0.14
N ASP A 222 5.96 -16.11 0.30
CA ASP A 222 5.74 -17.26 1.18
C ASP A 222 5.69 -16.83 2.65
N GLY A 223 6.57 -15.93 3.05
CA GLY A 223 6.56 -15.38 4.40
C GLY A 223 5.31 -14.57 4.69
N LEU A 224 4.81 -13.84 3.70
CA LEU A 224 3.57 -13.07 3.83
C LEU A 224 2.34 -13.99 3.92
N LEU A 225 2.30 -15.06 3.10
CA LEU A 225 1.24 -16.08 3.17
C LEU A 225 1.27 -16.81 4.51
N SER A 226 2.45 -17.18 5.03
CA SER A 226 2.59 -17.82 6.35
C SER A 226 2.02 -16.91 7.44
N PHE A 227 2.34 -15.65 7.43
CA PHE A 227 1.80 -14.67 8.38
C PHE A 227 0.26 -14.60 8.34
N PHE A 228 -0.33 -14.57 7.14
CA PHE A 228 -1.79 -14.56 6.99
C PHE A 228 -2.41 -15.89 7.40
N LYS A 229 -1.81 -17.02 7.04
CA LYS A 229 -2.31 -18.36 7.35
C LYS A 229 -2.48 -18.60 8.85
N GLU A 230 -1.53 -18.17 9.65
CA GLU A 230 -1.61 -18.27 11.11
C GLU A 230 -2.79 -17.50 11.72
N ARG A 231 -3.22 -16.44 11.03
CA ARG A 231 -4.22 -15.46 11.50
C ARG A 231 -5.54 -15.50 10.73
N ALA A 232 -5.63 -16.34 9.70
CA ALA A 232 -6.81 -16.46 8.85
C ALA A 232 -8.05 -16.88 9.65
N LEU A 233 -9.18 -16.24 9.39
CA LEU A 233 -10.49 -16.60 9.95
C LEU A 233 -11.21 -17.52 8.98
N ASP A 234 -11.59 -18.70 9.48
CA ASP A 234 -11.99 -19.86 8.66
C ASP A 234 -13.19 -19.58 7.74
N GLU A 235 -14.16 -18.75 8.15
CA GLU A 235 -15.30 -18.37 7.31
C GLU A 235 -15.02 -17.25 6.33
N ILE A 236 -13.95 -16.46 6.55
CA ILE A 236 -13.69 -15.24 5.78
C ILE A 236 -12.46 -15.40 4.90
N GLU A 237 -11.42 -16.10 5.37
CA GLU A 237 -10.10 -16.13 4.75
C GLU A 237 -9.65 -17.58 4.51
N THR A 238 -9.15 -17.85 3.32
CA THR A 238 -8.49 -19.11 2.98
C THR A 238 -7.08 -18.81 2.47
N VAL A 239 -6.08 -19.43 3.07
CA VAL A 239 -4.68 -19.25 2.68
C VAL A 239 -4.07 -20.60 2.31
N SER A 240 -3.74 -20.75 1.02
CA SER A 240 -3.05 -21.91 0.47
C SER A 240 -1.53 -21.67 0.40
N MET A 241 -0.80 -22.60 -0.19
CA MET A 241 0.64 -22.44 -0.48
C MET A 241 0.92 -21.39 -1.55
N THR A 242 -0.07 -21.03 -2.38
CA THR A 242 0.14 -20.18 -3.56
C THR A 242 -0.80 -18.98 -3.62
N SER A 243 -1.83 -18.93 -2.79
CA SER A 243 -2.85 -17.89 -2.83
C SER A 243 -3.42 -17.53 -1.47
N TYR A 244 -3.84 -16.29 -1.37
CA TYR A 244 -4.68 -15.76 -0.32
C TYR A 244 -6.05 -15.46 -0.90
N GLU A 245 -7.11 -15.89 -0.23
CA GLU A 245 -8.49 -15.63 -0.60
C GLU A 245 -9.25 -15.04 0.58
N ARG A 246 -10.21 -14.15 0.29
CA ARG A 246 -11.13 -13.66 1.32
C ARG A 246 -12.46 -13.24 0.74
N LEU A 247 -13.50 -13.31 1.57
CA LEU A 247 -14.78 -12.64 1.33
C LEU A 247 -14.63 -11.14 1.63
N ILE A 248 -15.25 -10.32 0.78
CA ILE A 248 -15.17 -8.87 0.88
C ILE A 248 -16.56 -8.25 0.76
N CYS A 249 -16.74 -7.10 1.42
CA CYS A 249 -17.89 -6.24 1.21
C CYS A 249 -17.41 -4.81 0.98
N ILE A 250 -17.88 -4.18 -0.08
CA ILE A 250 -17.55 -2.80 -0.44
C ILE A 250 -18.85 -2.06 -0.71
N GLU A 251 -19.18 -1.09 0.13
CA GLU A 251 -20.41 -0.28 0.01
C GLU A 251 -21.68 -1.15 -0.20
N GLY A 252 -21.80 -2.23 0.59
CA GLY A 252 -22.91 -3.15 0.56
C GLY A 252 -22.81 -4.28 -0.48
N HIS A 253 -21.88 -4.21 -1.44
CA HIS A 253 -21.67 -5.27 -2.42
C HIS A 253 -20.76 -6.36 -1.85
N LYS A 254 -21.32 -7.56 -1.67
CA LYS A 254 -20.59 -8.75 -1.24
C LYS A 254 -19.93 -9.42 -2.45
N GLY A 255 -18.68 -9.87 -2.25
CA GLY A 255 -17.94 -10.55 -3.30
C GLY A 255 -16.74 -11.29 -2.72
N SER A 256 -15.84 -11.73 -3.59
CA SER A 256 -14.62 -12.42 -3.18
C SER A 256 -13.38 -11.88 -3.87
N LEU A 257 -12.25 -12.05 -3.20
CA LEU A 257 -10.92 -11.69 -3.69
C LEU A 257 -10.02 -12.91 -3.56
N ARG A 258 -9.32 -13.27 -4.66
CA ARG A 258 -8.20 -14.22 -4.65
C ARG A 258 -6.95 -13.52 -5.17
N VAL A 259 -5.84 -13.64 -4.44
CA VAL A 259 -4.55 -13.05 -4.84
C VAL A 259 -3.49 -14.14 -4.89
N SER A 260 -2.70 -14.15 -5.96
CA SER A 260 -1.55 -15.03 -6.17
C SER A 260 -0.35 -14.24 -6.70
N CYS A 261 0.86 -14.78 -6.54
CA CYS A 261 2.09 -14.15 -7.01
C CYS A 261 2.54 -14.75 -8.35
N ASP A 262 2.89 -13.89 -9.31
CA ASP A 262 3.59 -14.22 -10.55
C ASP A 262 5.00 -13.63 -10.45
N GLU A 263 5.90 -14.36 -9.79
CA GLU A 263 7.27 -13.92 -9.51
C GLU A 263 8.06 -13.63 -10.79
N LYS A 264 7.85 -14.45 -11.83
CA LYS A 264 8.55 -14.27 -13.13
C LYS A 264 8.25 -12.92 -13.76
N LYS A 265 7.09 -12.35 -13.46
CA LYS A 265 6.66 -11.04 -13.98
C LYS A 265 6.67 -9.94 -12.90
N ASN A 266 7.21 -10.21 -11.71
CA ASN A 266 7.22 -9.29 -10.58
C ASN A 266 5.86 -8.63 -10.33
N ARG A 267 4.79 -9.43 -10.22
CA ARG A 267 3.43 -8.93 -10.03
C ARG A 267 2.55 -9.87 -9.23
N LEU A 268 1.59 -9.30 -8.51
CA LEU A 268 0.46 -10.03 -7.98
C LEU A 268 -0.67 -10.06 -9.02
N LYS A 269 -1.38 -11.19 -9.09
CA LYS A 269 -2.63 -11.36 -9.84
C LYS A 269 -3.77 -11.43 -8.83
N ALA A 270 -4.71 -10.50 -8.93
CA ALA A 270 -5.92 -10.47 -8.12
C ALA A 270 -7.13 -10.80 -9.00
N VAL A 271 -7.90 -11.79 -8.61
CA VAL A 271 -9.20 -12.15 -9.19
C VAL A 271 -10.27 -11.66 -8.22
N ILE A 272 -11.14 -10.80 -8.70
CA ILE A 272 -12.21 -10.14 -7.93
C ILE A 272 -13.52 -10.58 -8.53
N LYS A 273 -14.44 -11.11 -7.71
CA LYS A 273 -15.78 -11.56 -8.13
C LYS A 273 -16.85 -10.72 -7.47
N ASP A 274 -17.94 -10.49 -8.19
CA ASP A 274 -19.19 -9.89 -7.71
C ASP A 274 -19.06 -8.47 -7.14
N ILE A 275 -17.99 -7.73 -7.53
CA ILE A 275 -17.80 -6.34 -7.16
C ILE A 275 -17.95 -5.45 -8.39
N PRO A 276 -18.86 -4.47 -8.37
CA PRO A 276 -19.06 -3.52 -9.47
C PRO A 276 -17.79 -2.73 -9.81
N THR A 277 -17.65 -2.37 -11.08
CA THR A 277 -16.52 -1.57 -11.61
C THR A 277 -16.28 -0.28 -10.84
N ALA A 278 -17.35 0.37 -10.39
CA ALA A 278 -17.29 1.61 -9.60
C ALA A 278 -16.44 1.48 -8.32
N HIS A 279 -16.39 0.28 -7.73
CA HIS A 279 -15.68 0.04 -6.46
C HIS A 279 -14.27 -0.55 -6.64
N LEU A 280 -13.84 -0.85 -7.88
CA LEU A 280 -12.53 -1.46 -8.16
C LEU A 280 -11.35 -0.57 -7.72
N LYS A 281 -11.52 0.76 -7.69
CA LYS A 281 -10.52 1.69 -7.16
C LYS A 281 -10.27 1.43 -5.67
N THR A 282 -11.33 1.30 -4.89
CA THR A 282 -11.25 0.97 -3.46
C THR A 282 -10.65 -0.40 -3.22
N VAL A 283 -11.08 -1.43 -3.95
CA VAL A 283 -10.51 -2.79 -3.86
C VAL A 283 -9.02 -2.77 -4.23
N SER A 284 -8.66 -2.11 -5.32
CA SER A 284 -7.25 -1.98 -5.77
C SER A 284 -6.36 -1.37 -4.68
N ARG A 285 -6.83 -0.32 -4.03
CA ARG A 285 -6.12 0.34 -2.93
C ARG A 285 -5.97 -0.59 -1.70
N LYS A 286 -7.05 -1.28 -1.32
CA LYS A 286 -7.01 -2.25 -0.22
C LYS A 286 -6.04 -3.40 -0.50
N ILE A 287 -6.00 -3.94 -1.74
CA ILE A 287 -5.04 -4.97 -2.17
C ILE A 287 -3.60 -4.44 -2.03
N ARG A 288 -3.30 -3.25 -2.57
CA ARG A 288 -1.95 -2.66 -2.51
C ARG A 288 -1.47 -2.52 -1.07
N ARG A 289 -2.35 -2.13 -0.15
CA ARG A 289 -2.05 -1.99 1.27
C ARG A 289 -1.91 -3.34 1.98
N LEU A 290 -2.84 -4.27 1.74
CA LEU A 290 -2.84 -5.58 2.37
C LEU A 290 -1.54 -6.35 2.11
N PHE A 291 -1.03 -6.25 0.89
CA PHE A 291 0.15 -6.95 0.41
C PHE A 291 1.41 -6.08 0.31
N ASP A 292 1.37 -4.83 0.79
CA ASP A 292 2.52 -3.90 0.77
C ASP A 292 3.23 -3.85 -0.60
N VAL A 293 2.43 -3.75 -1.66
CA VAL A 293 2.89 -3.87 -3.05
C VAL A 293 3.87 -2.76 -3.44
N ASP A 294 3.74 -1.59 -2.80
CA ASP A 294 4.49 -0.38 -3.14
C ASP A 294 5.82 -0.23 -2.41
N ALA A 295 6.12 -1.12 -1.47
CA ALA A 295 7.36 -1.09 -0.70
C ALA A 295 8.60 -1.11 -1.60
N ASP A 296 9.67 -0.53 -1.09
CA ASP A 296 11.00 -0.56 -1.68
C ASP A 296 11.91 -1.49 -0.88
N PRO A 297 11.89 -2.80 -1.16
CA PRO A 297 12.59 -3.78 -0.35
C PRO A 297 14.10 -3.59 -0.34
N VAL A 298 14.67 -3.02 -1.40
CA VAL A 298 16.11 -2.82 -1.50
C VAL A 298 16.55 -1.64 -0.64
N GLY A 299 15.82 -0.52 -0.68
CA GLY A 299 16.08 0.62 0.20
C GLY A 299 15.90 0.27 1.66
N ILE A 300 14.81 -0.44 2.00
CA ILE A 300 14.55 -0.92 3.36
C ILE A 300 15.68 -1.83 3.84
N ALA A 301 16.09 -2.81 3.03
CA ALA A 301 17.16 -3.74 3.36
C ALA A 301 18.51 -3.04 3.53
N HIS A 302 18.82 -2.04 2.67
CA HIS A 302 20.03 -1.25 2.78
C HIS A 302 20.10 -0.54 4.13
N ASP A 303 19.08 0.24 4.46
CA ASP A 303 19.08 1.06 5.68
C ASP A 303 19.09 0.20 6.95
N LEU A 304 18.29 -0.86 7.01
CA LEU A 304 18.24 -1.76 8.17
C LEU A 304 19.50 -2.62 8.33
N SER A 305 20.26 -2.84 7.26
CA SER A 305 21.53 -3.59 7.33
C SER A 305 22.66 -2.83 8.03
N HIS A 306 22.48 -1.55 8.35
CA HIS A 306 23.42 -0.82 9.21
C HIS A 306 23.34 -1.26 10.67
N ASP A 307 22.23 -1.88 11.09
CA ASP A 307 22.13 -2.51 12.41
C ASP A 307 22.72 -3.94 12.34
N PRO A 308 23.79 -4.23 13.13
CA PRO A 308 24.47 -5.53 13.08
C PRO A 308 23.57 -6.71 13.47
N VAL A 309 22.51 -6.49 14.23
CA VAL A 309 21.56 -7.56 14.62
C VAL A 309 20.52 -7.79 13.54
N LEU A 310 20.08 -6.72 12.86
CA LEU A 310 19.11 -6.86 11.76
C LEU A 310 19.76 -7.35 10.46
N MET A 311 21.04 -7.03 10.22
CA MET A 311 21.72 -7.41 8.97
C MET A 311 21.62 -8.91 8.63
N PRO A 312 21.86 -9.88 9.54
CA PRO A 312 21.68 -11.30 9.24
C PRO A 312 20.25 -11.66 8.89
N LEU A 313 19.27 -11.06 9.58
CA LEU A 313 17.83 -11.30 9.33
C LEU A 313 17.40 -10.75 7.98
N VAL A 314 17.87 -9.56 7.62
CA VAL A 314 17.63 -8.93 6.31
C VAL A 314 18.16 -9.81 5.18
N LYS A 315 19.36 -10.38 5.34
CA LYS A 315 19.96 -11.31 4.37
C LYS A 315 19.20 -12.64 4.27
N ALA A 316 18.71 -13.16 5.40
CA ALA A 316 17.97 -14.41 5.45
C ALA A 316 16.55 -14.30 4.86
N HIS A 317 15.94 -13.12 4.96
CA HIS A 317 14.55 -12.88 4.53
C HIS A 317 14.46 -11.69 3.58
N PRO A 318 15.04 -11.77 2.37
CA PRO A 318 15.02 -10.67 1.41
C PRO A 318 13.59 -10.39 0.93
N GLY A 319 13.22 -9.12 0.87
CA GLY A 319 11.91 -8.74 0.33
C GLY A 319 10.74 -8.85 1.30
N LEU A 320 11.02 -8.91 2.59
CA LEU A 320 10.00 -8.88 3.64
C LEU A 320 9.01 -7.72 3.41
N ARG A 321 7.71 -8.00 3.60
CA ARG A 321 6.62 -7.06 3.40
C ARG A 321 5.88 -6.81 4.71
N LEU A 322 5.43 -5.57 4.89
CA LEU A 322 4.57 -5.20 6.01
C LEU A 322 3.14 -5.72 5.75
N PRO A 323 2.66 -6.76 6.47
CA PRO A 323 1.32 -7.28 6.24
C PRO A 323 0.29 -6.20 6.60
N GLY A 324 -0.46 -5.72 5.65
CA GLY A 324 -1.52 -4.73 5.88
C GLY A 324 -2.77 -5.33 6.53
N ALA A 325 -3.80 -4.49 6.66
CA ALA A 325 -5.14 -4.91 7.05
C ALA A 325 -6.13 -4.61 5.92
N TRP A 326 -7.14 -5.47 5.77
CA TRP A 326 -8.24 -5.20 4.84
C TRP A 326 -9.11 -4.05 5.31
N ASP A 327 -9.35 -4.00 6.62
CA ASP A 327 -10.16 -2.97 7.26
C ASP A 327 -9.56 -2.52 8.60
N GLY A 328 -9.73 -1.23 8.93
CA GLY A 328 -9.17 -0.65 10.16
C GLY A 328 -9.90 -1.13 11.41
N PHE A 329 -11.22 -1.32 11.34
CA PHE A 329 -12.00 -1.84 12.46
C PHE A 329 -11.68 -3.29 12.74
N GLU A 330 -11.63 -4.12 11.69
CA GLU A 330 -11.23 -5.53 11.78
C GLU A 330 -9.90 -5.69 12.52
N ILE A 331 -8.87 -4.93 12.12
CA ILE A 331 -7.55 -5.06 12.77
C ILE A 331 -7.56 -4.53 14.21
N ALA A 332 -8.38 -3.52 14.53
CA ALA A 332 -8.51 -3.02 15.89
C ALA A 332 -9.16 -4.07 16.81
N VAL A 333 -10.24 -4.71 16.36
CA VAL A 333 -10.89 -5.81 17.08
C VAL A 333 -9.93 -6.99 17.27
N ARG A 334 -9.23 -7.42 16.20
CA ARG A 334 -8.23 -8.51 16.26
C ARG A 334 -7.09 -8.17 17.24
N ALA A 335 -6.64 -6.91 17.29
CA ALA A 335 -5.58 -6.47 18.19
C ALA A 335 -6.03 -6.48 19.66
N ILE A 336 -7.26 -6.05 19.95
CA ILE A 336 -7.83 -6.09 21.32
C ILE A 336 -8.00 -7.55 21.79
N ILE A 337 -8.56 -8.40 20.94
CA ILE A 337 -8.72 -9.83 21.25
C ILE A 337 -7.36 -10.49 21.50
N GLY A 338 -6.35 -10.13 20.69
CA GLY A 338 -5.00 -10.69 20.74
C GLY A 338 -4.13 -10.22 21.92
N GLN A 339 -4.58 -9.26 22.74
CA GLN A 339 -3.79 -8.79 23.87
C GLN A 339 -3.44 -9.94 24.84
N GLN A 340 -2.14 -10.12 25.14
CA GLN A 340 -1.64 -11.07 26.13
C GLN A 340 -2.04 -12.54 25.92
N ILE A 341 -2.37 -12.95 24.68
CA ILE A 341 -2.65 -14.34 24.33
C ILE A 341 -1.88 -14.73 23.06
N SER A 342 -1.77 -16.04 22.81
CA SER A 342 -1.12 -16.55 21.59
C SER A 342 -1.92 -16.20 20.33
N VAL A 343 -1.24 -16.15 19.18
CA VAL A 343 -1.88 -15.94 17.86
C VAL A 343 -2.99 -16.96 17.62
N LYS A 344 -2.73 -18.25 17.97
CA LYS A 344 -3.73 -19.33 17.87
C LYS A 344 -4.96 -19.07 18.75
N GLY A 345 -4.76 -18.63 19.99
CA GLY A 345 -5.87 -18.29 20.91
C GLY A 345 -6.69 -17.11 20.41
N ALA A 346 -6.01 -16.07 19.93
CA ALA A 346 -6.69 -14.91 19.33
C ALA A 346 -7.53 -15.29 18.10
N ARG A 347 -6.98 -16.12 17.20
CA ARG A 347 -7.69 -16.66 16.03
C ARG A 347 -8.94 -17.44 16.45
N THR A 348 -8.84 -18.32 17.46
CA THR A 348 -9.98 -19.11 17.95
C THR A 348 -11.11 -18.19 18.45
N ILE A 349 -10.79 -17.15 19.22
CA ILE A 349 -11.80 -16.21 19.73
C ILE A 349 -12.40 -15.38 18.59
N CYS A 350 -11.59 -14.93 17.64
CA CYS A 350 -12.09 -14.20 16.47
C CYS A 350 -13.03 -15.07 15.61
N ASN A 351 -12.72 -16.37 15.40
CA ASN A 351 -13.60 -17.30 14.69
C ASN A 351 -14.95 -17.43 15.40
N ARG A 352 -14.95 -17.64 16.72
CA ARG A 352 -16.19 -17.69 17.51
C ARG A 352 -17.02 -16.40 17.42
N LEU A 353 -16.34 -15.23 17.37
CA LEU A 353 -17.01 -13.95 17.18
C LEU A 353 -17.70 -13.86 15.81
N VAL A 354 -17.01 -14.25 14.74
CA VAL A 354 -17.54 -14.26 13.37
C VAL A 354 -18.73 -15.23 13.25
N GLU A 355 -18.56 -16.45 13.75
CA GLU A 355 -19.60 -17.49 13.78
C GLU A 355 -20.84 -17.04 14.58
N ARG A 356 -20.63 -16.43 15.78
CA ARG A 356 -21.73 -15.91 16.62
C ARG A 356 -22.59 -14.87 15.90
N ILE A 357 -21.97 -13.99 15.12
CA ILE A 357 -22.66 -12.92 14.38
C ILE A 357 -23.23 -13.47 13.05
N GLY A 358 -22.55 -14.42 12.42
CA GLY A 358 -23.11 -15.25 11.33
C GLY A 358 -23.38 -14.52 10.02
N THR A 359 -22.74 -13.37 9.73
CA THR A 359 -22.95 -12.62 8.48
C THR A 359 -22.12 -13.11 7.30
N GLY A 360 -21.19 -14.06 7.54
CA GLY A 360 -20.21 -14.54 6.57
C GLY A 360 -19.14 -13.49 6.19
N LEU A 361 -19.05 -12.42 6.97
CA LEU A 361 -18.06 -11.35 6.82
C LEU A 361 -17.50 -10.99 8.20
N PHE A 362 -16.42 -10.20 8.24
CA PHE A 362 -15.99 -9.66 9.52
C PHE A 362 -17.03 -8.67 10.05
N PRO A 363 -17.43 -8.77 11.34
CA PRO A 363 -18.48 -7.95 11.91
C PRO A 363 -18.20 -6.45 11.85
N THR A 364 -19.23 -5.68 11.60
CA THR A 364 -19.20 -4.21 11.67
C THR A 364 -19.21 -3.72 13.12
N ALA A 365 -18.96 -2.42 13.32
CA ALA A 365 -19.05 -1.80 14.65
C ALA A 365 -20.45 -1.94 15.26
N ASP A 366 -21.50 -1.72 14.47
CA ASP A 366 -22.89 -1.85 14.92
C ASP A 366 -23.25 -3.30 15.29
N GLU A 367 -22.80 -4.28 14.52
CA GLU A 367 -23.01 -5.70 14.82
C GLU A 367 -22.33 -6.11 16.13
N ILE A 368 -21.06 -5.70 16.36
CA ILE A 368 -20.36 -5.97 17.62
C ILE A 368 -21.01 -5.24 18.79
N MET A 369 -21.46 -3.99 18.58
CA MET A 369 -22.15 -3.22 19.62
C MET A 369 -23.40 -3.94 20.12
N ASN A 370 -24.19 -4.54 19.23
CA ASN A 370 -25.46 -5.18 19.55
C ASN A 370 -25.35 -6.67 19.89
N ALA A 371 -24.23 -7.32 19.59
CA ALA A 371 -24.03 -8.75 19.85
C ALA A 371 -23.85 -9.06 21.33
N ASP A 372 -24.30 -10.25 21.76
CA ASP A 372 -23.86 -10.86 23.01
C ASP A 372 -22.48 -11.48 22.82
N LEU A 373 -21.49 -10.97 23.57
CA LEU A 373 -20.09 -11.40 23.52
C LEU A 373 -19.71 -12.35 24.66
N ASP A 374 -20.63 -12.73 25.52
CA ASP A 374 -20.37 -13.66 26.61
C ASP A 374 -20.13 -15.09 26.09
N GLY A 375 -19.28 -15.84 26.77
CA GLY A 375 -18.95 -17.21 26.39
C GLY A 375 -18.00 -17.37 25.19
N LEU A 376 -17.55 -16.28 24.54
CA LEU A 376 -16.58 -16.36 23.43
C LEU A 376 -15.14 -16.66 23.89
N GLY A 377 -14.86 -16.62 25.20
CA GLY A 377 -13.52 -16.71 25.77
C GLY A 377 -12.85 -15.35 25.98
N LEU A 378 -13.65 -14.27 25.97
CA LEU A 378 -13.23 -12.91 26.26
C LEU A 378 -13.38 -12.62 27.76
N THR A 379 -12.45 -11.85 28.32
CA THR A 379 -12.63 -11.30 29.68
C THR A 379 -13.62 -10.13 29.62
N GLY A 380 -14.34 -9.87 30.72
CA GLY A 380 -15.28 -8.74 30.82
C GLY A 380 -14.64 -7.40 30.44
N ARG A 381 -13.35 -7.20 30.81
CA ARG A 381 -12.60 -6.00 30.41
C ARG A 381 -12.46 -5.90 28.88
N ARG A 382 -12.17 -7.01 28.18
CA ARG A 382 -12.07 -7.01 26.70
C ARG A 382 -13.42 -6.77 26.04
N ILE A 383 -14.49 -7.35 26.58
CA ILE A 383 -15.85 -7.09 26.11
C ILE A 383 -16.16 -5.61 26.21
N THR A 384 -15.90 -4.98 27.37
CA THR A 384 -16.08 -3.53 27.57
C THR A 384 -15.24 -2.73 26.56
N THR A 385 -13.97 -3.11 26.34
CA THR A 385 -13.09 -2.45 25.35
C THR A 385 -13.66 -2.55 23.94
N LEU A 386 -14.13 -3.73 23.51
CA LEU A 386 -14.72 -3.93 22.17
C LEU A 386 -16.00 -3.10 22.00
N LYS A 387 -16.88 -3.08 23.00
CA LYS A 387 -18.11 -2.26 22.98
C LYS A 387 -17.77 -0.76 22.90
N LYS A 388 -16.80 -0.28 23.68
CA LYS A 388 -16.34 1.11 23.64
C LYS A 388 -15.64 1.48 22.33
N LEU A 389 -14.85 0.57 21.76
CA LEU A 389 -14.31 0.75 20.42
C LEU A 389 -15.44 0.90 19.39
N SER A 390 -16.42 0.00 19.42
CA SER A 390 -17.54 -0.02 18.47
C SER A 390 -18.41 1.25 18.59
N GLU A 391 -18.72 1.68 19.81
CA GLU A 391 -19.49 2.89 20.08
C GLU A 391 -18.81 4.16 19.53
N ASN A 392 -17.47 4.22 19.61
CA ASN A 392 -16.70 5.39 19.22
C ASN A 392 -16.03 5.26 17.86
N TRP A 393 -16.30 4.19 17.10
CA TRP A 393 -15.65 3.96 15.82
C TRP A 393 -16.22 4.85 14.72
N CYS A 394 -15.52 5.91 14.39
CA CYS A 394 -15.79 6.75 13.23
C CYS A 394 -14.80 6.50 12.06
N GLY A 395 -13.99 5.43 12.17
CA GLY A 395 -12.88 5.17 11.28
C GLY A 395 -11.59 5.88 11.70
N LEU A 396 -10.51 5.52 11.03
CA LEU A 396 -9.20 6.14 11.26
C LEU A 396 -9.01 7.28 10.26
N ASP A 397 -8.92 8.51 10.75
CA ASP A 397 -8.69 9.69 9.90
C ASP A 397 -7.22 9.75 9.43
N LYS A 398 -7.02 9.45 8.15
CA LYS A 398 -5.70 9.46 7.51
C LYS A 398 -5.16 10.88 7.25
N ALA A 399 -5.96 11.90 7.47
CA ALA A 399 -5.52 13.29 7.40
C ALA A 399 -4.74 13.71 8.64
N LYS A 400 -5.01 13.10 9.78
CA LYS A 400 -4.34 13.42 11.04
C LYS A 400 -2.89 12.95 11.05
N PRO A 401 -2.01 13.65 11.76
CA PRO A 401 -0.70 13.12 12.13
C PRO A 401 -0.83 11.77 12.85
N VAL A 402 0.12 10.89 12.64
CA VAL A 402 0.11 9.55 13.26
C VAL A 402 0.05 9.65 14.79
N GLU A 403 0.77 10.60 15.37
CA GLU A 403 0.83 10.84 16.81
C GLU A 403 -0.53 11.23 17.39
N GLU A 404 -1.35 11.95 16.61
CA GLU A 404 -2.72 12.33 17.01
C GLU A 404 -3.64 11.11 16.99
N THR A 405 -3.56 10.31 15.93
CA THR A 405 -4.31 9.04 15.84
C THR A 405 -3.95 8.08 16.99
N LEU A 406 -2.67 8.00 17.33
CA LEU A 406 -2.22 7.19 18.47
C LEU A 406 -2.81 7.69 19.80
N LYS A 407 -2.85 9.01 20.02
CA LYS A 407 -3.46 9.61 21.23
C LYS A 407 -4.95 9.31 21.30
N GLU A 408 -5.69 9.44 20.19
CA GLU A 408 -7.12 9.14 20.12
C GLU A 408 -7.41 7.67 20.44
N LEU A 409 -6.63 6.76 19.84
CA LEU A 409 -6.77 5.33 20.14
C LEU A 409 -6.46 5.02 21.60
N CYS A 410 -5.39 5.59 22.16
CA CYS A 410 -5.02 5.39 23.57
C CYS A 410 -6.02 6.02 24.56
N ALA A 411 -6.85 6.97 24.13
CA ALA A 411 -7.91 7.53 24.98
C ALA A 411 -9.08 6.55 25.16
N LEU A 412 -9.20 5.53 24.30
CA LEU A 412 -10.23 4.50 24.44
C LEU A 412 -9.85 3.51 25.56
N PRO A 413 -10.78 3.21 26.49
CA PRO A 413 -10.51 2.28 27.60
C PRO A 413 -10.04 0.91 27.09
N GLY A 414 -8.90 0.43 27.61
CA GLY A 414 -8.33 -0.87 27.27
C GLY A 414 -7.44 -0.89 26.03
N ILE A 415 -7.26 0.24 25.34
CA ILE A 415 -6.30 0.37 24.24
C ILE A 415 -5.04 1.07 24.77
N GLY A 416 -3.98 0.29 24.96
CA GLY A 416 -2.67 0.80 25.36
C GLY A 416 -1.79 1.18 24.14
N PRO A 417 -0.59 1.76 24.40
CA PRO A 417 0.33 2.19 23.34
C PRO A 417 0.67 1.10 22.34
N TRP A 418 0.97 -0.12 22.79
CA TRP A 418 1.25 -1.26 21.89
C TRP A 418 0.09 -1.52 20.91
N THR A 419 -1.13 -1.61 21.42
CA THR A 419 -2.33 -1.88 20.61
C THR A 419 -2.57 -0.75 19.60
N ALA A 420 -2.44 0.51 20.02
CA ALA A 420 -2.59 1.66 19.14
C ALA A 420 -1.54 1.66 18.02
N HIS A 421 -0.27 1.42 18.35
CA HIS A 421 0.82 1.33 17.35
C HIS A 421 0.60 0.18 16.36
N TYR A 422 0.19 -1.00 16.85
CA TYR A 422 -0.12 -2.14 15.99
C TYR A 422 -1.29 -1.86 15.03
N ILE A 423 -2.36 -1.23 15.51
CA ILE A 423 -3.50 -0.83 14.68
C ILE A 423 -3.05 0.14 13.57
N VAL A 424 -2.33 1.19 13.91
CA VAL A 424 -1.87 2.20 12.93
C VAL A 424 -0.88 1.60 11.93
N MET A 425 0.06 0.80 12.41
CA MET A 425 1.02 0.09 11.57
C MET A 425 0.30 -0.74 10.49
N ARG A 426 -0.66 -1.55 10.89
CA ARG A 426 -1.37 -2.47 9.99
C ARG A 426 -2.43 -1.77 9.13
N SER A 427 -3.13 -0.75 9.66
CA SER A 427 -4.19 -0.03 8.94
C SER A 427 -3.66 0.98 7.95
N PHE A 428 -2.61 1.70 8.29
CA PHE A 428 -2.04 2.75 7.43
C PHE A 428 -0.89 2.25 6.56
N GLY A 429 -0.28 1.09 6.89
CA GLY A 429 0.98 0.68 6.29
C GLY A 429 2.09 1.69 6.63
N GLU A 430 2.08 2.23 7.87
CA GLU A 430 3.04 3.25 8.28
C GLU A 430 4.42 2.62 8.56
N PRO A 431 5.43 2.89 7.74
CA PRO A 431 6.71 2.20 7.84
C PRO A 431 7.53 2.62 9.05
N ASP A 432 7.29 3.82 9.59
CA ASP A 432 8.03 4.37 10.73
C ASP A 432 7.26 4.25 12.05
N ILE A 433 6.36 3.29 12.16
CA ILE A 433 5.73 2.89 13.43
C ILE A 433 6.60 1.84 14.12
N TYR A 434 6.71 1.97 15.44
CA TYR A 434 7.38 1.01 16.29
C TYR A 434 6.41 0.53 17.37
N PRO A 435 6.12 -0.77 17.47
CA PRO A 435 5.24 -1.32 18.48
C PRO A 435 5.91 -1.27 19.87
N VAL A 436 5.65 -0.17 20.58
CA VAL A 436 6.27 0.12 21.88
C VAL A 436 5.92 -0.98 22.89
N ASP A 437 6.89 -1.39 23.69
CA ASP A 437 6.77 -2.40 24.75
C ASP A 437 6.38 -3.81 24.28
N ASP A 438 6.62 -4.14 23.01
CA ASP A 438 6.37 -5.47 22.48
C ASP A 438 7.35 -6.51 23.05
N LEU A 439 6.82 -7.48 23.80
CA LEU A 439 7.62 -8.53 24.43
C LEU A 439 8.20 -9.54 23.43
N ALA A 440 7.55 -9.71 22.26
CA ALA A 440 8.07 -10.63 21.25
C ALA A 440 9.33 -10.07 20.59
N LEU A 441 9.47 -8.75 20.48
CA LEU A 441 10.72 -8.11 20.00
C LEU A 441 11.88 -8.38 20.97
N LEU A 442 11.64 -8.27 22.28
CA LEU A 442 12.67 -8.57 23.29
C LEU A 442 13.08 -10.04 23.24
N ARG A 443 12.12 -10.96 23.12
CA ARG A 443 12.38 -12.41 22.96
C ARG A 443 13.16 -12.69 21.67
N GLY A 444 12.85 -11.99 20.56
CA GLY A 444 13.59 -12.10 19.32
C GLY A 444 15.05 -11.73 19.50
N LEU A 445 15.35 -10.62 20.19
CA LEU A 445 16.70 -10.21 20.52
C LEU A 445 17.41 -11.19 21.46
N GLU A 446 16.71 -11.69 22.47
CA GLU A 446 17.26 -12.70 23.39
C GLU A 446 17.68 -13.98 22.65
N LYS A 447 16.85 -14.49 21.74
CA LYS A 447 17.18 -15.65 20.88
C LYS A 447 18.38 -15.40 19.96
N LEU A 448 18.58 -14.15 19.57
CA LEU A 448 19.75 -13.75 18.77
C LEU A 448 21.01 -13.49 19.63
N GLY A 449 20.97 -13.80 20.93
CA GLY A 449 22.07 -13.58 21.85
C GLY A 449 22.33 -12.08 22.16
N GLN A 450 21.33 -11.23 21.98
CA GLN A 450 21.37 -9.79 22.21
C GLN A 450 20.29 -9.32 23.19
N PRO A 451 20.25 -9.87 24.42
CA PRO A 451 19.25 -9.45 25.39
C PRO A 451 19.41 -7.95 25.71
N CYS A 452 18.30 -7.26 25.80
CA CYS A 452 18.29 -5.84 26.12
C CYS A 452 17.04 -5.45 26.90
N THR A 453 17.07 -4.28 27.53
CA THR A 453 15.89 -3.70 28.17
C THR A 453 14.95 -3.08 27.12
N LYS A 454 13.71 -2.75 27.55
CA LYS A 454 12.77 -1.99 26.72
C LYS A 454 13.33 -0.61 26.33
N ALA A 455 14.08 0.02 27.22
CA ALA A 455 14.71 1.32 26.97
C ALA A 455 15.77 1.22 25.87
N ASP A 456 16.67 0.22 25.97
CA ASP A 456 17.71 -0.03 24.98
C ASP A 456 17.11 -0.33 23.60
N LEU A 457 16.07 -1.15 23.54
CA LEU A 457 15.39 -1.45 22.29
C LEU A 457 14.72 -0.20 21.68
N LYS A 458 14.11 0.65 22.51
CA LYS A 458 13.52 1.90 22.06
C LYS A 458 14.57 2.86 21.49
N GLU A 459 15.74 2.95 22.11
CA GLU A 459 16.86 3.74 21.61
C GLU A 459 17.41 3.16 20.32
N ARG A 460 17.67 1.86 20.28
CA ARG A 460 18.13 1.13 19.08
C ARG A 460 17.20 1.35 17.90
N ALA A 461 15.89 1.29 18.12
CA ALA A 461 14.87 1.46 17.08
C ALA A 461 14.90 2.87 16.43
N GLN A 462 15.53 3.88 17.04
CA GLN A 462 15.71 5.18 16.39
C GLN A 462 16.64 5.07 15.17
N ASN A 463 17.60 4.16 15.18
CA ASN A 463 18.52 3.94 14.06
C ASN A 463 17.85 3.23 12.88
N TRP A 464 16.66 2.65 13.07
CA TRP A 464 15.88 1.98 12.00
C TRP A 464 14.98 2.94 11.23
N ARG A 465 14.92 4.22 11.60
CA ARG A 465 14.12 5.21 10.86
C ARG A 465 14.58 5.34 9.41
N PRO A 466 13.63 5.45 8.48
CA PRO A 466 12.16 5.51 8.64
C PRO A 466 11.46 4.15 8.56
N TRP A 467 12.15 3.04 8.84
CA TRP A 467 11.71 1.65 8.61
C TRP A 467 11.47 0.85 9.89
N ARG A 468 11.11 1.51 10.99
CA ARG A 468 10.96 0.86 12.31
C ARG A 468 9.97 -0.29 12.32
N ALA A 469 8.88 -0.22 11.51
CA ALA A 469 7.92 -1.30 11.36
C ALA A 469 8.54 -2.56 10.74
N TYR A 470 9.40 -2.38 9.75
CA TYR A 470 10.12 -3.50 9.12
C TYR A 470 11.19 -4.08 10.05
N GLY A 471 11.91 -3.24 10.79
CA GLY A 471 12.84 -3.70 11.84
C GLY A 471 12.13 -4.58 12.86
N ALA A 472 10.95 -4.16 13.32
CA ALA A 472 10.12 -4.97 14.22
C ALA A 472 9.68 -6.30 13.57
N LEU A 473 9.29 -6.31 12.30
CA LEU A 473 8.91 -7.53 11.58
C LEU A 473 10.06 -8.53 11.45
N TYR A 474 11.29 -8.06 11.20
CA TYR A 474 12.46 -8.95 11.18
C TYR A 474 12.69 -9.60 12.54
N LEU A 475 12.54 -8.85 13.64
CA LEU A 475 12.67 -9.40 14.99
C LEU A 475 11.53 -10.36 15.35
N TRP A 476 10.29 -10.09 14.92
CA TRP A 476 9.18 -11.04 15.13
C TRP A 476 9.38 -12.37 14.42
N ARG A 477 10.09 -12.40 13.30
CA ARG A 477 10.46 -13.65 12.64
C ARG A 477 11.51 -14.46 13.40
N ALA A 478 12.34 -13.81 14.21
CA ALA A 478 13.33 -14.43 15.06
C ALA A 478 12.73 -14.90 16.41
N SER A 479 11.57 -14.34 16.82
CA SER A 479 10.90 -14.60 18.11
C SER A 479 10.05 -15.91 18.16
#